data_66e3cff1e6c83a5230a908a2ca743f4b
#
_entry.id   66e3cff1e6c83a5230a908a2ca743f4b
#
_cell.length_a   1.000
_cell.length_b   1.000
_cell.length_c   1.000
_cell.angle_alpha   90.00
_cell.angle_beta   90.00
_cell.angle_gamma   90.00
#
_symmetry.space_group_name_H-M   'P 1'
#
loop_
_entity.id
_entity.type
_entity.pdbx_description
1 polymer ?
#
loop_
_entity_poly.entity_id
_entity_poly.type
_entity_poly.pdbx_seq_one_letter_code
_entity_poly.pdbx_strand_id
1 'polypeptide(L)'
;MREDRSGASLARTPAVGRATRPGHVYLVGAGAGSADLLTLRAWRLLTQVDAIVYDRLIGDDILAMIPPQRERYDVGKARGHHSVPQAEIGALLTRLAREGKSVVRLKGGDPGIFGRMGEELAVLAKAGLPTEVVPGITAASATAASLGMPLTDRAHAQQLRLVTAQHCRASGEPDWSALARRDETLVFYMGLSKVGAICRGLRDAGLPDDWPIMLAANASLPEQQTLIGTLDDMPGRLAATPLPSPCLIVVGSVVTMADATHHAGRVVTQA
;
A
#
# COMPACT_ATOMS: atom_id res chain seq x y z
N MET A 1 -17.68 57.01 19.86
CA MET A 1 -17.66 55.74 20.61
C MET A 1 -17.50 54.62 19.59
N ARG A 2 -16.31 54.15 19.32
CA ARG A 2 -15.98 53.07 18.40
C ARG A 2 -15.52 51.90 19.26
N GLU A 3 -16.31 50.81 19.25
CA GLU A 3 -15.92 49.57 19.91
C GLU A 3 -14.91 48.84 19.05
N ASP A 4 -13.77 48.63 19.63
CA ASP A 4 -12.68 47.81 19.13
C ASP A 4 -13.06 46.31 19.32
N ARG A 5 -13.23 45.59 18.20
CA ARG A 5 -13.44 44.14 18.19
C ARG A 5 -12.20 43.45 17.60
N SER A 6 -11.11 43.55 18.29
CA SER A 6 -9.91 42.70 17.99
C SER A 6 -9.83 41.54 18.99
N GLY A 7 -10.63 40.55 18.80
CA GLY A 7 -10.58 39.28 19.51
C GLY A 7 -10.42 38.13 18.54
N ALA A 8 -9.35 38.11 17.75
CA ALA A 8 -8.97 36.93 17.00
C ALA A 8 -8.49 35.86 17.98
N SER A 9 -9.40 35.00 18.40
CA SER A 9 -9.07 33.75 19.09
C SER A 9 -8.17 32.92 18.15
N LEU A 10 -6.88 32.91 18.46
CA LEU A 10 -5.94 31.96 17.87
C LEU A 10 -6.47 30.55 18.19
N ALA A 11 -6.99 29.90 17.18
CA ALA A 11 -7.42 28.50 17.27
C ALA A 11 -6.28 27.67 17.89
N ARG A 12 -6.52 27.16 19.08
CA ARG A 12 -5.59 26.26 19.77
C ARG A 12 -5.33 25.09 18.81
N THR A 13 -4.11 24.99 18.32
CA THR A 13 -3.66 23.79 17.62
C THR A 13 -4.03 22.59 18.49
N PRO A 14 -4.80 21.63 18.01
CA PRO A 14 -5.19 20.48 18.82
C PRO A 14 -3.93 19.81 19.35
N ALA A 15 -3.92 19.49 20.64
CA ALA A 15 -2.82 18.78 21.29
C ALA A 15 -2.55 17.48 20.54
N VAL A 16 -1.49 17.48 19.76
CA VAL A 16 -1.27 16.49 18.72
C VAL A 16 -0.47 15.34 19.28
N GLY A 17 -1.17 14.24 19.52
CA GLY A 17 -0.57 12.92 19.64
C GLY A 17 -0.37 12.44 21.07
N ARG A 18 -0.95 11.29 21.36
CA ARG A 18 -0.59 10.52 22.55
C ARG A 18 0.90 10.17 22.47
N ALA A 19 1.63 10.37 23.56
CA ALA A 19 3.00 9.89 23.71
C ALA A 19 3.07 8.36 23.52
N THR A 20 4.22 7.85 23.09
CA THR A 20 4.47 6.39 23.04
C THR A 20 4.42 5.81 24.45
N ARG A 21 4.04 4.55 24.56
CA ARG A 21 3.86 3.84 25.83
C ARG A 21 4.79 2.65 25.89
N PRO A 22 5.52 2.44 27.00
CA PRO A 22 6.30 1.25 27.23
C PRO A 22 5.45 -0.02 27.06
N GLY A 23 6.03 -1.07 26.49
CA GLY A 23 5.35 -2.33 26.27
C GLY A 23 4.21 -2.32 25.23
N HIS A 24 4.10 -1.24 24.44
CA HIS A 24 3.08 -1.07 23.41
C HIS A 24 3.59 -1.38 22.02
N VAL A 25 2.76 -2.06 21.22
CA VAL A 25 3.07 -2.33 19.80
C VAL A 25 2.14 -1.52 18.91
N TYR A 26 2.73 -0.81 17.95
CA TYR A 26 2.03 -0.02 16.93
C TYR A 26 2.20 -0.69 15.58
N LEU A 27 1.11 -1.16 14.97
CA LEU A 27 1.09 -1.64 13.59
C LEU A 27 0.85 -0.43 12.68
N VAL A 28 1.86 0.00 11.96
CA VAL A 28 1.87 1.30 11.28
C VAL A 28 2.03 1.13 9.78
N GLY A 29 1.14 1.76 9.01
CA GLY A 29 1.28 1.87 7.57
C GLY A 29 2.30 2.95 7.19
N ALA A 30 3.24 2.57 6.35
CA ALA A 30 4.26 3.47 5.80
C ALA A 30 3.80 4.23 4.56
N GLY A 31 2.59 3.97 4.06
CA GLY A 31 2.20 4.46 2.74
C GLY A 31 2.84 3.66 1.61
N ALA A 32 2.64 4.11 0.38
CA ALA A 32 2.99 3.37 -0.83
C ALA A 32 4.19 3.98 -1.56
N GLY A 33 5.28 4.22 -0.87
CA GLY A 33 6.55 4.64 -1.46
C GLY A 33 7.06 5.96 -0.89
N SER A 34 6.63 7.11 -1.41
CA SER A 34 7.10 8.43 -1.00
C SER A 34 6.92 8.70 0.50
N ALA A 35 7.94 9.26 1.14
CA ALA A 35 7.90 9.65 2.54
C ALA A 35 6.83 10.72 2.85
N ASP A 36 6.49 11.56 1.87
CA ASP A 36 5.43 12.57 1.99
C ASP A 36 4.04 11.96 2.18
N LEU A 37 3.88 10.69 1.86
CA LEU A 37 2.63 9.94 2.04
C LEU A 37 2.51 9.28 3.42
N LEU A 38 3.46 9.51 4.32
CA LEU A 38 3.31 9.11 5.71
C LEU A 38 2.18 9.91 6.39
N THR A 39 1.38 9.22 7.19
CA THR A 39 0.49 9.96 8.08
C THR A 39 1.30 10.67 9.17
N LEU A 40 0.82 11.82 9.65
CA LEU A 40 1.44 12.52 10.77
C LEU A 40 1.60 11.63 12.01
N ARG A 41 0.68 10.69 12.20
CA ARG A 41 0.75 9.72 13.31
C ARG A 41 1.90 8.74 13.11
N ALA A 42 2.05 8.21 11.89
CA ALA A 42 3.15 7.30 11.54
C ALA A 42 4.51 7.99 11.75
N TRP A 43 4.69 9.18 11.19
CA TRP A 43 5.92 9.95 11.34
C TRP A 43 6.31 10.20 12.80
N ARG A 44 5.35 10.61 13.66
CA ARG A 44 5.61 10.83 15.09
C ARG A 44 6.05 9.56 15.79
N LEU A 45 5.39 8.43 15.51
CA LEU A 45 5.76 7.16 16.13
C LEU A 45 7.17 6.76 15.73
N LEU A 46 7.55 6.88 14.45
CA LEU A 46 8.89 6.55 13.96
C LEU A 46 9.99 7.36 14.68
N THR A 47 9.69 8.59 15.09
CA THR A 47 10.66 9.44 15.81
C THR A 47 10.69 9.22 17.33
N GLN A 48 9.66 8.58 17.91
CA GLN A 48 9.47 8.52 19.37
C GLN A 48 9.64 7.12 19.98
N VAL A 49 9.32 6.05 19.22
CA VAL A 49 9.40 4.66 19.76
C VAL A 49 10.85 4.21 19.98
N ASP A 50 11.02 3.15 20.78
CA ASP A 50 12.32 2.58 21.10
C ASP A 50 12.84 1.69 19.96
N ALA A 51 11.94 0.92 19.33
CA ALA A 51 12.28 -0.07 18.31
C ALA A 51 11.33 -0.03 17.11
N ILE A 52 11.87 -0.23 15.91
CA ILE A 52 11.14 -0.33 14.65
C ILE A 52 11.46 -1.66 13.98
N VAL A 53 10.44 -2.47 13.71
CA VAL A 53 10.51 -3.72 12.94
C VAL A 53 9.87 -3.48 11.58
N TYR A 54 10.62 -3.61 10.49
CA TYR A 54 10.16 -3.23 9.15
C TYR A 54 10.46 -4.29 8.09
N ASP A 55 9.74 -4.26 6.99
CA ASP A 55 9.91 -5.15 5.85
C ASP A 55 10.55 -4.43 4.65
N ARG A 56 10.85 -5.19 3.61
CA ARG A 56 11.54 -4.74 2.39
C ARG A 56 10.81 -3.66 1.59
N LEU A 57 9.50 -3.50 1.77
CA LEU A 57 8.71 -2.51 1.02
C LEU A 57 8.85 -1.09 1.57
N ILE A 58 9.63 -0.91 2.63
CA ILE A 58 9.89 0.41 3.20
C ILE A 58 11.05 1.05 2.45
N GLY A 59 10.79 2.21 1.84
CA GLY A 59 11.80 2.96 1.09
C GLY A 59 12.89 3.56 1.98
N ASP A 60 14.08 3.76 1.40
CA ASP A 60 15.24 4.32 2.10
C ASP A 60 14.95 5.71 2.66
N ASP A 61 14.14 6.53 1.97
CA ASP A 61 13.74 7.86 2.43
C ASP A 61 13.00 7.80 3.77
N ILE A 62 12.09 6.84 3.92
CA ILE A 62 11.37 6.63 5.19
C ILE A 62 12.34 6.12 6.27
N LEU A 63 13.23 5.19 5.92
CA LEU A 63 14.23 4.68 6.86
C LEU A 63 15.21 5.78 7.31
N ALA A 64 15.55 6.72 6.43
CA ALA A 64 16.41 7.87 6.76
C ALA A 64 15.75 8.84 7.76
N MET A 65 14.42 8.90 7.82
CA MET A 65 13.68 9.73 8.80
C MET A 65 13.74 9.16 10.23
N ILE A 66 14.09 7.88 10.40
CA ILE A 66 14.18 7.26 11.72
C ILE A 66 15.46 7.75 12.40
N PRO A 67 15.38 8.33 13.62
CA PRO A 67 16.57 8.76 14.35
C PRO A 67 17.56 7.61 14.57
N PRO A 68 18.89 7.84 14.44
CA PRO A 68 19.89 6.79 14.46
C PRO A 68 19.99 6.03 15.80
N GLN A 69 19.52 6.64 16.90
CA GLN A 69 19.48 6.01 18.22
C GLN A 69 18.34 5.00 18.40
N ARG A 70 17.42 4.88 17.43
CA ARG A 70 16.32 3.91 17.50
C ARG A 70 16.79 2.55 17.00
N GLU A 71 16.40 1.50 17.72
CA GLU A 71 16.69 0.14 17.29
C GLU A 71 15.90 -0.19 16.00
N ARG A 72 16.55 -0.82 15.03
CA ARG A 72 15.97 -1.17 13.74
C ARG A 72 16.12 -2.66 13.47
N TYR A 73 15.04 -3.32 13.11
CA TYR A 73 14.98 -4.75 12.82
C TYR A 73 14.38 -4.95 11.43
N ASP A 74 15.23 -5.33 10.46
CA ASP A 74 14.79 -5.71 9.13
C ASP A 74 14.30 -7.16 9.14
N VAL A 75 13.01 -7.36 8.83
CA VAL A 75 12.39 -8.69 8.70
C VAL A 75 12.02 -9.00 7.25
N GLY A 76 12.45 -8.17 6.30
CA GLY A 76 12.31 -8.36 4.87
C GLY A 76 13.17 -9.50 4.33
N LYS A 77 13.06 -9.75 3.02
CA LYS A 77 13.92 -10.72 2.33
C LYS A 77 15.30 -10.13 2.08
N ALA A 78 16.35 -10.71 2.63
CA ALA A 78 17.69 -10.54 2.10
C ALA A 78 17.86 -11.37 0.79
N ARG A 79 18.68 -10.89 -0.15
CA ARG A 79 19.03 -11.67 -1.36
C ARG A 79 19.60 -13.02 -0.93
N GLY A 80 18.96 -14.12 -1.37
CA GLY A 80 19.41 -15.49 -1.04
C GLY A 80 18.86 -16.10 0.25
N HIS A 81 18.12 -15.36 1.09
CA HIS A 81 17.47 -15.89 2.29
C HIS A 81 15.93 -15.79 2.17
N HIS A 82 15.25 -16.79 2.73
CA HIS A 82 13.78 -16.73 2.86
C HIS A 82 13.38 -15.56 3.76
N SER A 83 12.22 -14.93 3.50
CA SER A 83 11.65 -13.94 4.41
C SER A 83 11.50 -14.55 5.81
N VAL A 84 11.75 -13.74 6.84
CA VAL A 84 11.50 -14.15 8.22
C VAL A 84 10.07 -14.70 8.34
N PRO A 85 9.87 -15.93 8.86
CA PRO A 85 8.55 -16.49 9.04
C PRO A 85 7.66 -15.59 9.90
N GLN A 86 6.36 -15.52 9.59
CA GLN A 86 5.44 -14.65 10.32
C GLN A 86 5.40 -14.95 11.82
N ALA A 87 5.58 -16.21 12.21
CA ALA A 87 5.67 -16.59 13.61
C ALA A 87 6.88 -15.97 14.33
N GLU A 88 8.01 -15.87 13.65
CA GLU A 88 9.22 -15.25 14.19
C GLU A 88 9.08 -13.73 14.31
N ILE A 89 8.39 -13.09 13.35
CA ILE A 89 8.06 -11.65 13.45
C ILE A 89 7.19 -11.41 14.69
N GLY A 90 6.15 -12.22 14.90
CA GLY A 90 5.29 -12.14 16.07
C GLY A 90 6.06 -12.36 17.39
N ALA A 91 7.00 -13.34 17.42
CA ALA A 91 7.86 -13.58 18.55
C ALA A 91 8.80 -12.40 18.85
N LEU A 92 9.39 -11.79 17.80
CA LEU A 92 10.24 -10.61 17.93
C LEU A 92 9.47 -9.42 18.53
N LEU A 93 8.29 -9.10 17.99
CA LEU A 93 7.43 -8.02 18.49
C LEU A 93 7.05 -8.25 19.97
N THR A 94 6.67 -9.50 20.31
CA THR A 94 6.31 -9.90 21.68
C THR A 94 7.50 -9.75 22.64
N ARG A 95 8.70 -10.16 22.24
CA ARG A 95 9.90 -10.05 23.04
C ARG A 95 10.24 -8.59 23.32
N LEU A 96 10.33 -7.75 22.30
CA LEU A 96 10.66 -6.33 22.44
C LEU A 96 9.67 -5.59 23.34
N ALA A 97 8.37 -5.85 23.18
CA ALA A 97 7.35 -5.24 24.03
C ALA A 97 7.43 -5.71 25.49
N ARG A 98 7.75 -7.00 25.75
CA ARG A 98 7.96 -7.51 27.11
C ARG A 98 9.21 -6.98 27.78
N GLU A 99 10.22 -6.58 27.01
CA GLU A 99 11.38 -5.81 27.47
C GLU A 99 11.02 -4.37 27.91
N GLY A 100 9.75 -3.98 27.80
CA GLY A 100 9.26 -2.66 28.14
C GLY A 100 9.42 -1.62 27.03
N LYS A 101 9.83 -2.03 25.81
CA LYS A 101 9.99 -1.13 24.68
C LYS A 101 8.66 -0.76 24.05
N SER A 102 8.54 0.49 23.59
CA SER A 102 7.53 0.89 22.61
C SER A 102 8.01 0.47 21.23
N VAL A 103 7.18 -0.27 20.48
CA VAL A 103 7.58 -0.92 19.22
C VAL A 103 6.69 -0.49 18.08
N VAL A 104 7.27 -0.06 16.95
CA VAL A 104 6.57 0.06 15.68
C VAL A 104 6.83 -1.17 14.83
N ARG A 105 5.78 -1.83 14.36
CA ARG A 105 5.80 -2.71 13.20
C ARG A 105 5.42 -1.90 11.97
N LEU A 106 6.40 -1.49 11.18
CA LEU A 106 6.22 -0.66 9.99
C LEU A 106 5.98 -1.55 8.77
N LYS A 107 4.89 -1.29 8.05
CA LYS A 107 4.39 -2.10 6.93
C LYS A 107 4.17 -1.23 5.69
N GLY A 108 4.59 -1.68 4.52
CA GLY A 108 4.30 -0.96 3.28
C GLY A 108 2.79 -0.81 3.02
N GLY A 109 2.36 0.33 2.52
CA GLY A 109 0.96 0.65 2.28
C GLY A 109 0.15 0.83 3.56
N ASP A 110 -0.99 0.16 3.63
CA ASP A 110 -1.88 0.09 4.79
C ASP A 110 -1.80 -1.30 5.44
N PRO A 111 -1.66 -1.42 6.77
CA PRO A 111 -1.59 -2.71 7.46
C PRO A 111 -2.80 -3.61 7.23
N GLY A 112 -3.99 -3.01 7.06
CA GLY A 112 -5.25 -3.72 6.85
C GLY A 112 -5.49 -4.20 5.42
N ILE A 113 -4.68 -3.77 4.44
CA ILE A 113 -4.84 -4.13 3.03
C ILE A 113 -3.73 -5.12 2.62
N PHE A 114 -4.05 -6.41 2.60
CA PHE A 114 -3.14 -7.53 2.28
C PHE A 114 -1.83 -7.56 3.08
N GLY A 115 -1.80 -6.87 4.23
CA GLY A 115 -0.63 -6.75 5.10
C GLY A 115 -0.52 -7.82 6.19
N ARG A 116 -1.35 -8.87 6.20
CA ARG A 116 -1.36 -9.94 7.22
C ARG A 116 -1.53 -9.41 8.66
N MET A 117 -2.12 -8.22 8.82
CA MET A 117 -2.31 -7.57 10.12
C MET A 117 -3.06 -8.47 11.12
N GLY A 118 -4.07 -9.22 10.66
CA GLY A 118 -4.85 -10.10 11.52
C GLY A 118 -4.02 -11.16 12.25
N GLU A 119 -2.99 -11.71 11.59
CA GLU A 119 -2.09 -12.69 12.17
C GLU A 119 -1.21 -12.05 13.26
N GLU A 120 -0.67 -10.86 13.00
CA GLU A 120 0.15 -10.11 13.96
C GLU A 120 -0.68 -9.69 15.18
N LEU A 121 -1.92 -9.19 14.98
CA LEU A 121 -2.83 -8.84 16.05
C LEU A 121 -3.20 -10.05 16.92
N ALA A 122 -3.45 -11.22 16.31
CA ALA A 122 -3.78 -12.44 17.05
C ALA A 122 -2.63 -12.89 17.98
N VAL A 123 -1.39 -12.80 17.50
CA VAL A 123 -0.19 -13.14 18.30
C VAL A 123 -0.04 -12.18 19.48
N LEU A 124 -0.16 -10.87 19.24
CA LEU A 124 -0.02 -9.84 20.26
C LEU A 124 -1.14 -9.90 21.31
N ALA A 125 -2.38 -10.13 20.86
CA ALA A 125 -3.52 -10.32 21.76
C ALA A 125 -3.34 -11.56 22.67
N LYS A 126 -2.88 -12.69 22.09
CA LYS A 126 -2.57 -13.90 22.87
C LYS A 126 -1.47 -13.65 23.91
N ALA A 127 -0.54 -12.75 23.61
CA ALA A 127 0.52 -12.36 24.54
C ALA A 127 0.08 -11.33 25.59
N GLY A 128 -1.17 -10.83 25.53
CA GLY A 128 -1.70 -9.80 26.42
C GLY A 128 -1.09 -8.41 26.20
N LEU A 129 -0.53 -8.15 25.01
CA LEU A 129 0.16 -6.90 24.72
C LEU A 129 -0.79 -5.85 24.16
N PRO A 130 -0.75 -4.62 24.67
CA PRO A 130 -1.53 -3.52 24.14
C PRO A 130 -1.06 -3.17 22.74
N THR A 131 -2.00 -3.05 21.80
CA THR A 131 -1.69 -2.82 20.38
C THR A 131 -2.57 -1.71 19.83
N GLU A 132 -1.97 -0.85 18.98
CA GLU A 132 -2.66 0.21 18.22
C GLU A 132 -2.37 0.03 16.74
N VAL A 133 -3.39 0.23 15.89
CA VAL A 133 -3.22 0.23 14.43
C VAL A 133 -3.25 1.67 13.93
N VAL A 134 -2.27 2.03 13.11
CA VAL A 134 -2.18 3.31 12.44
C VAL A 134 -2.26 3.09 10.94
N PRO A 135 -3.30 3.61 10.26
CA PRO A 135 -3.46 3.39 8.84
C PRO A 135 -2.37 4.06 8.01
N GLY A 136 -2.19 3.58 6.80
CA GLY A 136 -1.34 4.20 5.78
C GLY A 136 -2.07 4.36 4.46
N ILE A 137 -1.49 5.12 3.53
CA ILE A 137 -2.02 5.24 2.18
C ILE A 137 -1.74 3.93 1.44
N THR A 138 -2.80 3.23 1.05
CA THR A 138 -2.65 1.98 0.29
C THR A 138 -2.14 2.24 -1.14
N ALA A 139 -1.46 1.27 -1.73
CA ALA A 139 -0.90 1.38 -3.08
C ALA A 139 -1.95 1.77 -4.13
N ALA A 140 -3.20 1.31 -4.00
CA ALA A 140 -4.29 1.70 -4.91
C ALA A 140 -4.50 3.22 -4.95
N SER A 141 -4.63 3.85 -3.78
CA SER A 141 -4.84 5.29 -3.68
C SER A 141 -3.63 6.09 -4.17
N ALA A 142 -2.42 5.64 -3.82
CA ALA A 142 -1.20 6.32 -4.26
C ALA A 142 -1.00 6.22 -5.78
N THR A 143 -1.25 5.04 -6.38
CA THR A 143 -1.21 4.85 -7.84
C THR A 143 -2.20 5.77 -8.55
N ALA A 144 -3.43 5.80 -8.10
CA ALA A 144 -4.47 6.64 -8.69
C ALA A 144 -4.11 8.13 -8.61
N ALA A 145 -3.65 8.59 -7.44
CA ALA A 145 -3.24 9.97 -7.24
C ALA A 145 -2.03 10.36 -8.10
N SER A 146 -1.03 9.47 -8.23
CA SER A 146 0.16 9.75 -9.03
C SER A 146 -0.12 9.89 -10.54
N LEU A 147 -1.27 9.44 -11.00
CA LEU A 147 -1.67 9.48 -12.41
C LEU A 147 -2.90 10.38 -12.63
N GLY A 148 -3.32 11.16 -11.64
CA GLY A 148 -4.49 12.01 -11.74
C GLY A 148 -5.79 11.25 -12.05
N MET A 149 -5.82 9.95 -11.78
CA MET A 149 -6.92 9.05 -12.13
C MET A 149 -7.77 8.75 -10.89
N PRO A 150 -9.10 8.89 -10.94
CA PRO A 150 -9.96 8.44 -9.86
C PRO A 150 -10.07 6.91 -9.86
N LEU A 151 -10.24 6.29 -8.67
CA LEU A 151 -10.60 4.88 -8.57
C LEU A 151 -12.09 4.63 -8.69
N THR A 152 -12.91 5.67 -8.45
CA THR A 152 -14.36 5.65 -8.62
C THR A 152 -14.79 6.93 -9.31
N ASP A 153 -15.72 6.82 -10.25
CA ASP A 153 -16.28 7.95 -10.98
C ASP A 153 -17.73 7.66 -11.37
N ARG A 154 -18.57 8.69 -11.37
CA ARG A 154 -20.02 8.53 -11.63
C ARG A 154 -20.34 7.96 -13.00
N ALA A 155 -19.52 8.26 -14.00
CA ALA A 155 -19.71 7.80 -15.38
C ALA A 155 -18.97 6.48 -15.69
N HIS A 156 -17.98 6.11 -14.88
CA HIS A 156 -17.09 4.97 -15.16
C HIS A 156 -17.25 3.81 -14.19
N ALA A 157 -17.16 4.05 -12.87
CA ALA A 157 -17.16 2.97 -11.88
C ALA A 157 -17.71 3.45 -10.55
N GLN A 158 -18.80 2.84 -10.10
CA GLN A 158 -19.41 3.14 -8.80
C GLN A 158 -18.89 2.22 -7.68
N GLN A 159 -18.13 1.19 -8.04
CA GLN A 159 -17.58 0.21 -7.12
C GLN A 159 -16.05 0.10 -7.31
N LEU A 160 -15.36 -0.15 -6.20
CA LEU A 160 -13.94 -0.44 -6.17
C LEU A 160 -13.72 -1.75 -5.44
N ARG A 161 -13.03 -2.69 -6.08
CA ARG A 161 -12.68 -3.95 -5.47
C ARG A 161 -11.16 -4.13 -5.44
N LEU A 162 -10.62 -4.35 -4.24
CA LEU A 162 -9.22 -4.71 -4.03
C LEU A 162 -9.10 -6.22 -3.98
N VAL A 163 -8.24 -6.79 -4.81
CA VAL A 163 -8.10 -8.23 -5.01
C VAL A 163 -6.64 -8.62 -4.83
N THR A 164 -6.35 -9.70 -4.13
CA THR A 164 -5.02 -10.32 -4.18
C THR A 164 -4.96 -11.36 -5.30
N ALA A 165 -3.96 -11.27 -6.14
CA ALA A 165 -3.70 -12.30 -7.15
C ALA A 165 -2.97 -13.54 -6.55
N GLN A 166 -2.51 -13.47 -5.31
CA GLN A 166 -2.00 -14.62 -4.58
C GLN A 166 -3.14 -15.31 -3.83
N HIS A 167 -3.41 -16.56 -4.19
CA HIS A 167 -4.43 -17.34 -3.50
C HIS A 167 -3.91 -17.87 -2.18
N CYS A 168 -4.67 -17.63 -1.09
CA CYS A 168 -4.38 -18.19 0.22
C CYS A 168 -4.91 -19.62 0.40
N ARG A 169 -5.68 -20.12 -0.55
CA ARG A 169 -6.26 -21.49 -0.54
C ARG A 169 -5.70 -22.30 -1.71
N ALA A 170 -5.41 -23.56 -1.46
CA ALA A 170 -4.86 -24.50 -2.44
C ALA A 170 -5.82 -24.85 -3.60
N SER A 171 -7.06 -24.38 -3.54
CA SER A 171 -8.10 -24.71 -4.51
C SER A 171 -8.69 -23.44 -5.11
N GLY A 172 -8.19 -23.00 -6.23
CA GLY A 172 -9.06 -22.28 -7.10
C GLY A 172 -8.50 -21.00 -7.69
N GLU A 173 -8.74 -20.91 -8.97
CA GLU A 173 -8.74 -19.64 -9.69
C GLU A 173 -9.76 -18.68 -9.06
N PRO A 174 -9.59 -17.36 -9.23
CA PRO A 174 -10.61 -16.39 -8.85
C PRO A 174 -11.94 -16.71 -9.54
N ASP A 175 -13.03 -16.37 -8.89
CA ASP A 175 -14.33 -16.34 -9.57
C ASP A 175 -14.33 -15.17 -10.57
N TRP A 176 -13.87 -15.44 -11.79
CA TRP A 176 -13.75 -14.45 -12.85
C TRP A 176 -15.11 -13.87 -13.22
N SER A 177 -16.18 -14.67 -13.14
CA SER A 177 -17.55 -14.21 -13.45
C SER A 177 -18.04 -13.17 -12.44
N ALA A 178 -17.67 -13.32 -11.18
CA ALA A 178 -17.95 -12.32 -10.15
C ALA A 178 -17.08 -11.07 -10.27
N LEU A 179 -15.92 -11.15 -10.94
CA LEU A 179 -14.98 -10.04 -11.11
C LEU A 179 -15.20 -9.27 -12.43
N ALA A 180 -15.73 -9.87 -13.48
CA ALA A 180 -15.87 -9.28 -14.80
C ALA A 180 -17.06 -8.31 -14.89
N ARG A 181 -17.01 -7.20 -14.16
CA ARG A 181 -18.06 -6.18 -14.13
C ARG A 181 -17.59 -4.88 -14.79
N ARG A 182 -18.47 -4.27 -15.60
CA ARG A 182 -18.17 -3.03 -16.34
C ARG A 182 -18.32 -1.77 -15.49
N ASP A 183 -19.10 -1.84 -14.41
CA ASP A 183 -19.38 -0.75 -13.48
C ASP A 183 -18.44 -0.71 -12.26
N GLU A 184 -17.32 -1.44 -12.33
CA GLU A 184 -16.39 -1.63 -11.22
C GLU A 184 -14.94 -1.37 -11.64
N THR A 185 -14.16 -0.81 -10.73
CA THR A 185 -12.70 -0.78 -10.82
C THR A 185 -12.13 -1.94 -10.01
N LEU A 186 -11.35 -2.78 -10.67
CA LEU A 186 -10.60 -3.85 -10.02
C LEU A 186 -9.15 -3.42 -9.82
N VAL A 187 -8.61 -3.64 -8.62
CA VAL A 187 -7.20 -3.39 -8.32
C VAL A 187 -6.58 -4.66 -7.79
N PHE A 188 -5.68 -5.27 -8.59
CA PHE A 188 -4.99 -6.49 -8.20
C PHE A 188 -3.64 -6.18 -7.57
N TYR A 189 -3.46 -6.67 -6.36
CA TYR A 189 -2.20 -6.68 -5.63
C TYR A 189 -1.45 -8.00 -5.89
N MET A 190 -0.11 -7.92 -5.91
CA MET A 190 0.77 -9.09 -6.06
C MET A 190 0.50 -9.90 -7.34
N GLY A 191 0.05 -9.21 -8.41
CA GLY A 191 -0.44 -9.84 -9.63
C GLY A 191 0.53 -9.81 -10.82
N LEU A 192 1.70 -9.18 -10.74
CA LEU A 192 2.56 -8.93 -11.90
C LEU A 192 2.88 -10.21 -12.69
N SER A 193 3.24 -11.29 -12.03
CA SER A 193 3.51 -12.59 -12.69
C SER A 193 2.27 -13.29 -13.22
N LYS A 194 1.08 -12.78 -12.95
CA LYS A 194 -0.23 -13.37 -13.32
C LYS A 194 -1.02 -12.50 -14.29
N VAL A 195 -0.44 -11.43 -14.84
CA VAL A 195 -1.11 -10.51 -15.77
C VAL A 195 -1.81 -11.26 -16.91
N GLY A 196 -1.13 -12.21 -17.57
CA GLY A 196 -1.73 -13.00 -18.64
C GLY A 196 -2.93 -13.85 -18.20
N ALA A 197 -2.91 -14.41 -16.98
CA ALA A 197 -4.03 -15.15 -16.42
C ALA A 197 -5.20 -14.24 -16.06
N ILE A 198 -4.90 -13.05 -15.48
CA ILE A 198 -5.90 -12.03 -15.14
C ILE A 198 -6.62 -11.55 -16.41
N CYS A 199 -5.86 -11.18 -17.46
CA CYS A 199 -6.42 -10.73 -18.72
C CYS A 199 -7.32 -11.79 -19.36
N ARG A 200 -6.85 -13.04 -19.47
CA ARG A 200 -7.66 -14.15 -20.01
C ARG A 200 -8.92 -14.38 -19.17
N GLY A 201 -8.78 -14.54 -17.85
CA GLY A 201 -9.91 -14.85 -16.99
C GLY A 201 -11.03 -13.80 -17.06
N LEU A 202 -10.67 -12.51 -17.14
CA LEU A 202 -11.65 -11.43 -17.27
C LEU A 202 -12.31 -11.39 -18.65
N ARG A 203 -11.56 -11.67 -19.73
CA ARG A 203 -12.10 -11.76 -21.10
C ARG A 203 -13.02 -12.97 -21.25
N ASP A 204 -12.59 -14.14 -20.80
CA ASP A 204 -13.39 -15.38 -20.84
C ASP A 204 -14.69 -15.23 -20.02
N ALA A 205 -14.70 -14.35 -19.01
CA ALA A 205 -15.86 -14.01 -18.20
C ALA A 205 -16.72 -12.87 -18.77
N GLY A 206 -16.38 -12.32 -19.96
CA GLY A 206 -17.23 -11.42 -20.74
C GLY A 206 -16.84 -9.93 -20.72
N LEU A 207 -15.66 -9.54 -20.19
CA LEU A 207 -15.15 -8.22 -20.49
C LEU A 207 -14.61 -8.16 -21.93
N PRO A 208 -14.76 -7.01 -22.63
CA PRO A 208 -14.26 -6.84 -23.99
C PRO A 208 -12.74 -6.95 -24.07
N ASP A 209 -12.23 -7.32 -25.25
CA ASP A 209 -10.80 -7.40 -25.54
C ASP A 209 -10.11 -6.04 -25.37
N ASP A 210 -10.77 -4.97 -25.74
CA ASP A 210 -10.33 -3.57 -25.63
C ASP A 210 -10.58 -2.95 -24.25
N TRP A 211 -10.99 -3.75 -23.24
CA TRP A 211 -11.25 -3.24 -21.90
C TRP A 211 -9.97 -2.70 -21.25
N PRO A 212 -10.01 -1.46 -20.70
CA PRO A 212 -8.80 -0.79 -20.22
C PRO A 212 -8.17 -1.46 -19.00
N ILE A 213 -6.84 -1.57 -19.06
CA ILE A 213 -5.99 -2.08 -17.98
C ILE A 213 -4.73 -1.22 -17.87
N MET A 214 -4.24 -1.04 -16.68
CA MET A 214 -3.01 -0.33 -16.37
C MET A 214 -2.17 -1.13 -15.35
N LEU A 215 -0.87 -1.13 -15.57
CA LEU A 215 0.13 -1.62 -14.63
C LEU A 215 0.96 -0.43 -14.15
N ALA A 216 1.15 -0.31 -12.83
CA ALA A 216 2.00 0.73 -12.24
C ALA A 216 2.98 0.10 -11.25
N ALA A 217 4.25 0.16 -11.59
CA ALA A 217 5.36 -0.27 -10.73
C ALA A 217 5.93 0.92 -9.95
N ASN A 218 6.34 0.71 -8.71
CA ASN A 218 6.93 1.71 -7.83
C ASN A 218 6.10 2.99 -7.71
N ALA A 219 4.79 2.84 -7.56
CA ALA A 219 3.85 3.96 -7.50
C ALA A 219 4.27 5.01 -6.48
N SER A 220 4.13 6.28 -6.84
CA SER A 220 4.50 7.48 -6.07
C SER A 220 6.01 7.72 -5.87
N LEU A 221 6.87 6.86 -6.39
CA LEU A 221 8.32 7.05 -6.35
C LEU A 221 8.83 7.69 -7.66
N PRO A 222 9.99 8.36 -7.65
CA PRO A 222 10.57 8.95 -8.86
C PRO A 222 10.81 7.95 -10.00
N GLU A 223 11.05 6.68 -9.66
CA GLU A 223 11.23 5.58 -10.61
C GLU A 223 9.93 4.86 -10.98
N GLN A 224 8.77 5.46 -10.72
CA GLN A 224 7.49 4.91 -11.17
C GLN A 224 7.49 4.64 -12.66
N GLN A 225 7.04 3.44 -13.04
CA GLN A 225 6.85 3.04 -14.43
C GLN A 225 5.41 2.60 -14.63
N THR A 226 4.80 3.01 -15.73
CA THR A 226 3.39 2.73 -16.00
C THR A 226 3.21 2.21 -17.42
N LEU A 227 2.46 1.11 -17.58
CA LEU A 227 1.97 0.62 -18.86
C LEU A 227 0.45 0.75 -18.87
N ILE A 228 -0.09 1.35 -19.94
CA ILE A 228 -1.52 1.45 -20.18
C ILE A 228 -1.83 0.71 -21.48
N GLY A 229 -2.91 -0.06 -21.50
CA GLY A 229 -3.34 -0.83 -22.65
C GLY A 229 -4.71 -1.47 -22.44
N THR A 230 -4.94 -2.58 -23.10
CA THR A 230 -6.18 -3.35 -23.07
C THR A 230 -5.96 -4.75 -22.53
N LEU A 231 -7.03 -5.45 -22.16
CA LEU A 231 -6.92 -6.84 -21.70
C LEU A 231 -6.28 -7.76 -22.76
N ASP A 232 -6.46 -7.43 -24.05
CA ASP A 232 -5.87 -8.22 -25.15
C ASP A 232 -4.38 -7.97 -25.29
N ASP A 233 -3.95 -6.71 -25.34
CA ASP A 233 -2.58 -6.36 -25.67
C ASP A 233 -1.61 -6.30 -24.47
N MET A 234 -2.11 -6.15 -23.25
CA MET A 234 -1.28 -5.97 -22.06
C MET A 234 -0.25 -7.08 -21.81
N PRO A 235 -0.56 -8.39 -22.02
CA PRO A 235 0.46 -9.42 -21.86
C PRO A 235 1.65 -9.24 -22.82
N GLY A 236 1.38 -8.84 -24.06
CA GLY A 236 2.41 -8.54 -25.08
C GLY A 236 3.22 -7.30 -24.71
N ARG A 237 2.55 -6.23 -24.27
CA ARG A 237 3.22 -4.98 -23.81
C ARG A 237 4.16 -5.25 -22.64
N LEU A 238 3.70 -6.01 -21.64
CA LEU A 238 4.53 -6.37 -20.49
C LEU A 238 5.72 -7.26 -20.88
N ALA A 239 5.56 -8.15 -21.85
CA ALA A 239 6.65 -8.98 -22.37
C ALA A 239 7.71 -8.12 -23.10
N ALA A 240 7.26 -7.12 -23.86
CA ALA A 240 8.15 -6.19 -24.56
C ALA A 240 8.82 -5.17 -23.61
N THR A 241 8.12 -4.77 -22.55
CA THR A 241 8.62 -3.80 -21.57
C THR A 241 8.36 -4.33 -20.15
N PRO A 242 9.25 -5.20 -19.63
CA PRO A 242 9.10 -5.77 -18.30
C PRO A 242 9.12 -4.70 -17.21
N LEU A 243 8.19 -4.80 -16.27
CA LEU A 243 8.09 -3.92 -15.12
C LEU A 243 8.69 -4.55 -13.86
N PRO A 244 9.31 -3.76 -12.96
CA PRO A 244 9.78 -4.25 -11.67
C PRO A 244 8.63 -4.48 -10.68
N SER A 245 8.93 -5.18 -9.59
CA SER A 245 8.06 -5.26 -8.39
C SER A 245 8.56 -4.30 -7.31
N PRO A 246 7.65 -3.69 -6.53
CA PRO A 246 6.21 -3.93 -6.49
C PRO A 246 5.45 -3.29 -7.66
N CYS A 247 4.40 -3.97 -8.14
CA CYS A 247 3.57 -3.48 -9.24
C CYS A 247 2.09 -3.74 -8.92
N LEU A 248 1.26 -2.74 -9.19
CA LEU A 248 -0.18 -2.79 -9.06
C LEU A 248 -0.83 -2.91 -10.44
N ILE A 249 -1.95 -3.63 -10.53
CA ILE A 249 -2.74 -3.75 -11.76
C ILE A 249 -4.09 -3.11 -11.50
N VAL A 250 -4.51 -2.18 -12.35
CA VAL A 250 -5.83 -1.56 -12.30
C VAL A 250 -6.58 -1.91 -13.59
N VAL A 251 -7.79 -2.44 -13.45
CA VAL A 251 -8.67 -2.80 -14.56
C VAL A 251 -9.99 -2.04 -14.40
N GLY A 252 -10.42 -1.36 -15.44
CA GLY A 252 -11.68 -0.61 -15.44
C GLY A 252 -11.64 0.59 -16.37
N SER A 253 -12.82 1.08 -16.74
CA SER A 253 -12.96 2.24 -17.63
C SER A 253 -12.32 3.52 -17.05
N VAL A 254 -12.13 3.63 -15.74
CA VAL A 254 -11.42 4.76 -15.10
C VAL A 254 -9.95 4.89 -15.59
N VAL A 255 -9.36 3.82 -16.10
CA VAL A 255 -8.00 3.84 -16.66
C VAL A 255 -7.89 4.80 -17.85
N THR A 256 -8.96 5.03 -18.59
CA THR A 256 -8.98 6.01 -19.69
C THR A 256 -8.83 7.45 -19.22
N MET A 257 -9.02 7.71 -17.93
CA MET A 257 -8.86 9.04 -17.32
C MET A 257 -7.43 9.28 -16.81
N ALA A 258 -6.56 8.27 -16.87
CA ALA A 258 -5.19 8.40 -16.41
C ALA A 258 -4.42 9.44 -17.23
N ASP A 259 -3.86 10.44 -16.57
CA ASP A 259 -3.02 11.46 -17.19
C ASP A 259 -1.55 11.15 -16.95
N ALA A 260 -0.90 10.72 -18.02
CA ALA A 260 0.52 10.40 -18.03
C ALA A 260 1.44 11.57 -17.70
N THR A 261 0.97 12.80 -17.83
CA THR A 261 1.74 14.03 -17.56
C THR A 261 1.69 14.44 -16.09
N HIS A 262 0.79 13.83 -15.31
CA HIS A 262 0.57 14.18 -13.90
C HIS A 262 1.72 13.81 -12.98
N HIS A 263 2.57 12.86 -13.42
CA HIS A 263 3.72 12.41 -12.62
C HIS A 263 5.03 12.60 -13.37
N ALA A 264 6.08 13.05 -12.66
CA ALA A 264 7.43 13.17 -13.20
C ALA A 264 8.11 11.83 -13.56
N GLY A 265 7.43 10.70 -13.30
CA GLY A 265 7.89 9.35 -13.63
C GLY A 265 7.74 9.02 -15.12
N ARG A 266 8.53 8.06 -15.60
CA ARG A 266 8.48 7.59 -16.98
C ARG A 266 7.15 6.88 -17.27
N VAL A 267 6.28 7.50 -18.04
CA VAL A 267 5.18 6.80 -18.69
C VAL A 267 5.71 6.18 -19.97
N VAL A 268 5.68 4.87 -20.06
CA VAL A 268 5.99 4.14 -21.28
C VAL A 268 4.67 3.90 -22.01
N THR A 269 4.19 4.90 -22.74
CA THR A 269 3.15 4.69 -23.75
C THR A 269 3.85 4.31 -25.04
N GLN A 270 3.67 3.09 -25.51
CA GLN A 270 3.92 2.77 -26.91
C GLN A 270 2.62 2.96 -27.68
N ALA A 271 2.71 3.83 -28.69
CA ALA A 271 1.67 4.02 -29.70
C ALA A 271 1.42 2.73 -30.50
#